data_3774ec349131314d2743f2127e4bf109
#
_entry.id   3774ec349131314d2743f2127e4bf109
#
_cell.length_a   1.000
_cell.length_b   1.000
_cell.length_c   1.000
_cell.angle_alpha   90.00
_cell.angle_beta   90.00
_cell.angle_gamma   90.00
#
_symmetry.space_group_name_H-M   'P 1'
#
loop_
_entity.id
_entity.type
_entity.pdbx_description
1 polymer ?
#
loop_
_entity_poly.entity_id
_entity_poly.type
_entity_poly.pdbx_seq_one_letter_code
_entity_poly.pdbx_strand_id
1 'polypeptide(L)' 'IDEWSAQMFLIGALRRPDVWPCVDVGVRAGWARAHDVSAPSVHQMPKLGEPYRPYRSLVAWYCWQAADTPLPG' A
#
# COMPACT_ATOMS: atom_id res chain seq x y z
N ILE A 1 10.66 -2.99 -7.67
CA ILE A 1 11.05 -1.94 -6.71
C ILE A 1 12.47 -2.19 -6.26
N ASP A 2 13.31 -1.20 -6.36
CA ASP A 2 14.66 -1.35 -5.83
C ASP A 2 14.69 -1.16 -4.31
N GLU A 3 15.78 -1.62 -3.71
CA GLU A 3 15.93 -1.56 -2.25
C GLU A 3 15.92 -0.13 -1.72
N TRP A 4 16.52 0.82 -2.46
CA TRP A 4 16.56 2.21 -2.07
C TRP A 4 15.14 2.81 -1.97
N SER A 5 14.32 2.57 -2.99
CA SER A 5 12.94 3.08 -3.01
C SER A 5 12.11 2.48 -1.88
N ALA A 6 12.28 1.17 -1.61
CA ALA A 6 11.60 0.50 -0.50
C ALA A 6 11.99 1.12 0.84
N GLN A 7 13.28 1.38 1.05
CA GLN A 7 13.77 2.00 2.28
C GLN A 7 13.24 3.42 2.44
N MET A 8 13.22 4.21 1.37
CA MET A 8 12.69 5.57 1.44
C MET A 8 11.21 5.61 1.75
N PHE A 9 10.45 4.69 1.18
CA PHE A 9 9.02 4.58 1.50
C PHE A 9 8.83 4.24 2.98
N LEU A 10 9.60 3.27 3.50
CA LEU A 10 9.51 2.86 4.90
C LEU A 10 9.85 4.01 5.85
N ILE A 11 10.91 4.77 5.55
CA ILE A 11 11.28 5.93 6.35
C ILE A 11 10.14 6.95 6.39
N GLY A 12 9.53 7.22 5.24
CA GLY A 12 8.37 8.08 5.15
C GLY A 12 7.21 7.57 6.00
N ALA A 13 6.94 6.27 5.97
CA ALA A 13 5.88 5.64 6.76
C ALA A 13 6.15 5.77 8.27
N LEU A 14 7.40 5.63 8.71
CA LEU A 14 7.76 5.76 10.12
C LEU A 14 7.62 7.20 10.61
N ARG A 15 7.88 8.19 9.75
CA ARG A 15 7.75 9.61 10.11
C ARG A 15 6.31 10.09 10.06
N ARG A 16 5.49 9.53 9.18
CA ARG A 16 4.08 9.90 9.00
C ARG A 16 3.27 8.59 8.91
N PRO A 17 2.96 8.00 10.05
CA PRO A 17 2.44 6.62 10.08
C PRO A 17 1.02 6.46 9.59
N ASP A 18 0.25 7.54 9.43
CA ASP A 18 -1.15 7.45 9.06
C ASP A 18 -1.49 8.12 7.74
N VAL A 19 -0.62 8.00 6.76
CA VAL A 19 -0.88 8.45 5.39
C VAL A 19 -1.40 7.28 4.56
N TRP A 20 -2.55 7.49 3.91
CA TRP A 20 -3.17 6.48 3.04
C TRP A 20 -3.25 7.04 1.62
N PRO A 21 -2.30 6.67 0.73
CA PRO A 21 -2.20 7.28 -0.61
C PRO A 21 -3.22 6.69 -1.58
N CYS A 22 -4.44 7.21 -1.54
CA CYS A 22 -5.58 6.69 -2.28
C CYS A 22 -5.41 6.71 -3.80
N VAL A 23 -4.58 7.62 -4.32
CA VAL A 23 -4.38 7.74 -5.77
C VAL A 23 -3.22 6.91 -6.30
N ASP A 24 -2.41 6.32 -5.42
CA ASP A 24 -1.23 5.59 -5.83
C ASP A 24 -1.58 4.26 -6.49
N VAL A 25 -1.14 4.09 -7.73
CA VAL A 25 -1.43 2.88 -8.51
C VAL A 25 -0.81 1.64 -7.86
N GLY A 26 0.43 1.75 -7.37
CA GLY A 26 1.12 0.63 -6.73
C GLY A 26 0.42 0.15 -5.47
N VAL A 27 -0.03 1.07 -4.63
CA VAL A 27 -0.76 0.72 -3.41
C VAL A 27 -2.09 0.05 -3.74
N ARG A 28 -2.84 0.59 -4.71
CA ARG A 28 -4.13 -0.01 -5.12
C ARG A 28 -3.94 -1.39 -5.73
N ALA A 29 -2.92 -1.55 -6.58
CA ALA A 29 -2.61 -2.84 -7.18
C ALA A 29 -2.18 -3.86 -6.12
N GLY A 30 -1.37 -3.44 -5.16
CA GLY A 30 -0.94 -4.30 -4.06
C GLY A 30 -2.07 -4.72 -3.16
N TRP A 31 -3.01 -3.81 -2.88
CA TRP A 31 -4.23 -4.15 -2.14
C TRP A 31 -5.00 -5.26 -2.85
N ALA A 32 -5.23 -5.07 -4.16
CA ALA A 32 -5.94 -6.06 -4.96
C ALA A 32 -5.27 -7.43 -4.90
N ARG A 33 -3.96 -7.45 -5.03
CA ARG A 33 -3.18 -8.67 -5.02
C ARG A 33 -3.21 -9.37 -3.67
N ALA A 34 -3.07 -8.61 -2.59
CA ALA A 34 -3.08 -9.15 -1.23
C ALA A 34 -4.45 -9.73 -0.84
N HIS A 35 -5.53 -9.16 -1.36
CA HIS A 35 -6.90 -9.56 -1.03
C HIS A 35 -7.56 -10.42 -2.12
N ASP A 36 -6.85 -10.69 -3.22
CA ASP A 36 -7.37 -11.47 -4.35
C ASP A 36 -8.67 -10.87 -4.90
N VAL A 37 -8.67 -9.58 -5.14
CA VAL A 37 -9.81 -8.82 -5.66
C VAL A 37 -9.35 -7.89 -6.77
N SER A 38 -10.29 -7.28 -7.48
CA SER A 38 -9.97 -6.23 -8.45
C SER A 38 -9.41 -5.00 -7.75
N ALA A 39 -8.53 -4.26 -8.43
CA ALA A 39 -7.96 -3.05 -7.87
C ALA A 39 -9.06 -2.05 -7.52
N PRO A 40 -9.10 -1.55 -6.28
CA PRO A 40 -10.10 -0.56 -5.88
C PRO A 40 -9.92 0.75 -6.63
N SER A 41 -11.01 1.46 -6.84
CA SER A 41 -10.95 2.81 -7.38
C SER A 41 -10.42 3.78 -6.33
N VAL A 42 -9.98 4.97 -6.79
CA VAL A 42 -9.55 6.04 -5.89
C VAL A 42 -10.65 6.37 -4.86
N HIS A 43 -11.91 6.30 -5.28
CA HIS A 43 -13.05 6.63 -4.40
C HIS A 43 -13.31 5.57 -3.33
N GLN A 44 -12.93 4.32 -3.56
CA GLN A 44 -13.09 3.24 -2.61
C GLN A 44 -11.98 3.22 -1.55
N MET A 45 -10.81 3.74 -1.88
CA MET A 45 -9.63 3.66 -1.02
C MET A 45 -9.81 4.26 0.38
N PRO A 46 -10.44 5.43 0.56
CA PRO A 46 -10.57 6.00 1.90
C PRO A 46 -11.24 5.05 2.89
N LYS A 47 -12.32 4.41 2.49
CA LYS A 47 -13.05 3.47 3.35
C LYS A 47 -12.22 2.22 3.66
N LEU A 48 -11.47 1.73 2.68
CA LEU A 48 -10.66 0.54 2.85
C LEU A 48 -9.53 0.75 3.85
N GLY A 49 -9.01 1.96 3.97
CA GLY A 49 -7.93 2.28 4.90
C GLY A 49 -8.38 2.54 6.33
N GLU A 50 -9.68 2.80 6.57
CA GLU A 50 -10.17 3.21 7.90
C GLU A 50 -9.82 2.23 9.03
N PRO A 51 -9.98 0.91 8.87
CA PRO A 51 -9.65 -0.04 9.95
C PRO A 51 -8.19 -0.02 10.38
N TYR A 52 -7.30 0.55 9.56
CA TYR A 52 -5.87 0.53 9.82
C TYR A 52 -5.34 1.80 10.47
N ARG A 53 -6.21 2.78 10.74
CA ARG A 53 -5.79 3.95 11.49
C ARG A 53 -5.29 3.54 12.87
N PRO A 54 -4.27 4.15 13.40
CA PRO A 54 -3.46 5.27 12.89
C PRO A 54 -2.18 4.80 12.15
N TYR A 55 -2.16 3.61 11.59
CA TYR A 55 -0.96 2.99 10.99
C TYR A 55 -1.09 2.73 9.49
N ARG A 56 -1.89 3.54 8.80
CA ARG A 56 -2.20 3.32 7.38
C ARG A 56 -0.97 3.37 6.46
N SER A 57 0.05 4.13 6.83
CA SER A 57 1.28 4.19 6.04
C SER A 57 2.01 2.86 5.98
N LEU A 58 2.01 2.09 7.08
CA LEU A 58 2.62 0.75 7.08
C LEU A 58 1.83 -0.21 6.18
N VAL A 59 0.50 -0.13 6.22
CA VAL A 59 -0.34 -0.94 5.34
C VAL A 59 -0.08 -0.58 3.88
N ALA A 60 0.04 0.70 3.57
CA ALA A 60 0.37 1.16 2.22
C ALA A 60 1.73 0.62 1.77
N TRP A 61 2.71 0.60 2.65
CA TRP A 61 4.03 0.05 2.36
C TRP A 61 3.96 -1.43 2.01
N TYR A 62 3.21 -2.22 2.79
CA TYR A 62 3.01 -3.63 2.48
C TYR A 62 2.28 -3.84 1.15
N CYS A 63 1.25 -3.04 0.86
CA CYS A 63 0.56 -3.10 -0.41
C CYS A 63 1.50 -2.81 -1.57
N TRP A 64 2.30 -1.77 -1.43
CA TRP A 64 3.26 -1.38 -2.46
C TRP A 64 4.27 -2.49 -2.75
N GLN A 65 4.79 -3.15 -1.70
CA GLN A 65 5.67 -4.30 -1.86
C GLN A 65 4.96 -5.49 -2.49
N ALA A 66 3.70 -5.75 -2.10
CA ALA A 66 2.93 -6.84 -2.67
C ALA A 66 2.71 -6.67 -4.17
N ALA A 67 2.54 -5.43 -4.64
CA ALA A 67 2.36 -5.15 -6.07
C ALA A 67 3.57 -5.58 -6.90
N ASP A 68 4.75 -5.56 -6.30
CA ASP A 68 6.01 -5.87 -7.01
C ASP A 68 6.53 -7.28 -6.71
N THR A 69 5.89 -8.01 -5.82
CA THR A 69 6.34 -9.35 -5.44
C THR A 69 5.84 -10.37 -6.47
N PRO A 70 6.72 -11.22 -7.05
CA PRO A 70 6.28 -12.28 -7.95
C PRO A 70 5.35 -13.25 -7.23
N LEU A 71 4.32 -13.73 -7.94
CA LEU A 71 3.47 -14.78 -7.40
C LEU A 71 4.23 -16.11 -7.32
N PRO A 72 4.04 -16.88 -6.26
CA PRO A 72 4.65 -18.21 -6.19
C PRO A 72 4.08 -19.10 -7.28
N GLY A 73 4.94 -19.79 -7.91
CA GLY A 73 4.68 -20.78 -8.93
C GLY A 73 4.08 -21.28 -9.82
#